data_a52ffdc0c473be55899a86c5fe6cd7b6
#
_entry.id   a52ffdc0c473be55899a86c5fe6cd7b6
#
_cell.length_a   1.000
_cell.length_b   1.000
_cell.length_c   1.000
_cell.angle_alpha   90.00
_cell.angle_beta   90.00
_cell.angle_gamma   90.00
#
_symmetry.space_group_name_H-M   'P 1'
#
loop_
_entity.id
_entity.type
_entity.pdbx_description
1 polymer ?
#
loop_
_entity_poly.entity_id
_entity_poly.type
_entity_poly.pdbx_seq_one_letter_code
_entity_poly.pdbx_strand_id
1 'polypeptide(L)'
;MKQFINNYFDEFQKLTTYNLEISNRLEMIKDLFESTHKAGNKIIFVGNGGSAAMASHCAVDLSKNAGIRSINFNEADLITCLANDRGYENWVTEALKLYADKGDVVVLISSSGRSINMMNAAKYCNQNSLVLMTVTGMDKRNPLKSQNDKGSYTDSDLNLWVNSKAYNLIEMVHHFWLLCICDMIIGKAEYSA
;
A
#
# COMPACT_ATOMS: atom_id res chain seq x y z
N MET A 1 -29.74 8.51 13.85
CA MET A 1 -28.91 7.29 13.80
C MET A 1 -29.13 6.49 12.49
N LYS A 2 -30.33 6.01 12.18
CA LYS A 2 -30.61 5.26 10.92
C LYS A 2 -30.16 5.99 9.65
N GLN A 3 -30.42 7.29 9.54
CA GLN A 3 -29.98 8.10 8.39
C GLN A 3 -28.46 8.16 8.26
N PHE A 4 -27.73 8.26 9.39
CA PHE A 4 -26.26 8.22 9.38
C PHE A 4 -25.74 6.89 8.85
N ILE A 5 -26.32 5.77 9.32
CA ILE A 5 -25.95 4.43 8.88
C ILE A 5 -26.18 4.28 7.38
N ASN A 6 -27.37 4.64 6.88
CA ASN A 6 -27.68 4.55 5.45
C ASN A 6 -26.67 5.37 4.62
N ASN A 7 -26.42 6.63 4.98
CA ASN A 7 -25.47 7.48 4.28
C ASN A 7 -24.05 6.89 4.28
N TYR A 8 -23.64 6.26 5.38
CA TYR A 8 -22.31 5.65 5.51
C TYR A 8 -22.15 4.44 4.57
N PHE A 9 -23.17 3.58 4.48
CA PHE A 9 -23.19 2.46 3.54
C PHE A 9 -23.23 2.92 2.10
N ASP A 10 -24.09 3.91 1.79
CA ASP A 10 -24.20 4.49 0.45
C ASP A 10 -22.88 5.09 -0.02
N GLU A 11 -22.15 5.78 0.89
CA GLU A 11 -20.84 6.35 0.58
C GLU A 11 -19.81 5.26 0.32
N PHE A 12 -19.76 4.22 1.16
CA PHE A 12 -18.85 3.07 0.94
C PHE A 12 -19.14 2.39 -0.40
N GLN A 13 -20.41 2.13 -0.71
CA GLN A 13 -20.81 1.52 -1.98
C GLN A 13 -20.35 2.36 -3.18
N LYS A 14 -20.50 3.69 -3.13
CA LYS A 14 -20.02 4.58 -4.19
C LYS A 14 -18.51 4.48 -4.39
N LEU A 15 -17.75 4.42 -3.29
CA LEU A 15 -16.28 4.35 -3.34
C LEU A 15 -15.77 3.00 -3.85
N THR A 16 -16.55 1.93 -3.70
CA THR A 16 -16.21 0.56 -4.13
C THR A 16 -16.91 0.14 -5.42
N THR A 17 -17.74 1.02 -6.02
CA THR A 17 -18.38 0.74 -7.30
C THR A 17 -17.33 0.46 -8.37
N TYR A 18 -17.52 -0.67 -9.07
CA TYR A 18 -16.64 -1.06 -10.19
C TYR A 18 -16.53 0.06 -11.23
N ASN A 19 -15.32 0.33 -11.64
CA ASN A 19 -15.03 1.14 -12.81
C ASN A 19 -13.77 0.62 -13.52
N LEU A 20 -13.71 0.85 -14.82
CA LEU A 20 -12.66 0.30 -15.67
C LEU A 20 -11.26 0.82 -15.31
N GLU A 21 -11.14 2.07 -14.84
CA GLU A 21 -9.85 2.65 -14.43
C GLU A 21 -9.25 1.90 -13.25
N ILE A 22 -10.04 1.66 -12.20
CA ILE A 22 -9.58 0.88 -11.04
C ILE A 22 -9.31 -0.57 -11.42
N SER A 23 -10.16 -1.20 -12.22
CA SER A 23 -9.94 -2.58 -12.67
C SER A 23 -8.58 -2.74 -13.36
N ASN A 24 -8.29 -1.90 -14.34
CA ASN A 24 -7.02 -1.94 -15.07
C ASN A 24 -5.81 -1.72 -14.14
N ARG A 25 -5.94 -0.84 -13.13
CA ARG A 25 -4.87 -0.62 -12.13
C ARG A 25 -4.65 -1.85 -11.25
N LEU A 26 -5.73 -2.50 -10.79
CA LEU A 26 -5.62 -3.71 -9.97
C LEU A 26 -4.95 -4.85 -10.75
N GLU A 27 -5.32 -5.04 -12.02
CA GLU A 27 -4.69 -6.02 -12.92
C GLU A 27 -3.20 -5.74 -13.10
N MET A 28 -2.83 -4.50 -13.39
CA MET A 28 -1.44 -4.10 -13.54
C MET A 28 -0.62 -4.31 -12.27
N ILE A 29 -1.19 -3.99 -11.10
CA ILE A 29 -0.51 -4.21 -9.81
C ILE A 29 -0.37 -5.70 -9.50
N LYS A 30 -1.41 -6.49 -9.80
CA LYS A 30 -1.36 -7.96 -9.72
C LYS A 30 -0.20 -8.51 -10.57
N ASP A 31 -0.07 -8.10 -11.83
CA ASP A 31 0.99 -8.54 -12.73
C ASP A 31 2.38 -8.08 -12.24
N LEU A 32 2.48 -6.87 -11.68
CA LEU A 32 3.69 -6.36 -11.05
C LEU A 32 4.11 -7.24 -9.87
N PHE A 33 3.19 -7.63 -8.98
CA PHE A 33 3.50 -8.46 -7.82
C PHE A 33 3.98 -9.86 -8.24
N GLU A 34 3.31 -10.48 -9.22
CA GLU A 34 3.73 -11.77 -9.76
C GLU A 34 5.11 -11.70 -10.42
N SER A 35 5.36 -10.68 -11.25
CA SER A 35 6.65 -10.52 -11.93
C SER A 35 7.79 -10.23 -10.95
N THR A 36 7.54 -9.43 -9.92
CA THR A 36 8.48 -9.16 -8.84
C THR A 36 8.87 -10.44 -8.11
N HIS A 37 7.88 -11.25 -7.75
CA HIS A 37 8.13 -12.55 -7.11
C HIS A 37 8.91 -13.52 -8.02
N LYS A 38 8.54 -13.63 -9.29
CA LYS A 38 9.24 -14.46 -10.29
C LYS A 38 10.70 -14.03 -10.48
N ALA A 39 11.00 -12.74 -10.30
CA ALA A 39 12.36 -12.21 -10.34
C ALA A 39 13.17 -12.50 -9.05
N GLY A 40 12.57 -13.14 -8.03
CA GLY A 40 13.21 -13.43 -6.74
C GLY A 40 13.10 -12.28 -5.72
N ASN A 41 12.45 -11.18 -6.07
CA ASN A 41 12.20 -10.02 -5.24
C ASN A 41 10.96 -10.21 -4.33
N LYS A 42 10.68 -9.22 -3.48
CA LYS A 42 9.57 -9.25 -2.53
C LYS A 42 8.73 -7.98 -2.57
N ILE A 43 7.55 -8.05 -1.95
CA ILE A 43 6.66 -6.92 -1.75
C ILE A 43 6.78 -6.46 -0.29
N ILE A 44 7.04 -5.18 -0.06
CA ILE A 44 7.20 -4.60 1.27
C ILE A 44 6.05 -3.63 1.53
N PHE A 45 5.18 -3.97 2.49
CA PHE A 45 4.06 -3.11 2.88
C PHE A 45 4.41 -2.25 4.08
N VAL A 46 4.13 -0.94 4.00
CA VAL A 46 4.38 -0.01 5.11
C VAL A 46 3.23 0.98 5.25
N GLY A 47 2.85 1.27 6.50
CA GLY A 47 1.83 2.26 6.86
C GLY A 47 2.00 2.73 8.30
N ASN A 48 1.20 3.69 8.72
CA ASN A 48 1.07 4.13 10.11
C ASN A 48 -0.35 3.83 10.62
N GLY A 49 -0.52 3.49 11.90
CA GLY A 49 -1.83 3.28 12.52
C GLY A 49 -2.68 2.23 11.81
N GLY A 50 -3.90 2.57 11.38
CA GLY A 50 -4.77 1.66 10.60
C GLY A 50 -4.14 1.17 9.31
N SER A 51 -3.37 2.03 8.63
CA SER A 51 -2.60 1.64 7.46
C SER A 51 -1.50 0.62 7.77
N ALA A 52 -0.91 0.64 8.98
CA ALA A 52 0.04 -0.39 9.43
C ALA A 52 -0.67 -1.74 9.66
N ALA A 53 -1.87 -1.73 10.24
CA ALA A 53 -2.67 -2.95 10.42
C ALA A 53 -3.00 -3.61 9.06
N MET A 54 -3.40 -2.81 8.06
CA MET A 54 -3.60 -3.30 6.69
C MET A 54 -2.32 -3.85 6.08
N ALA A 55 -1.20 -3.16 6.24
CA ALA A 55 0.12 -3.61 5.76
C ALA A 55 0.47 -5.00 6.31
N SER A 56 0.24 -5.24 7.60
CA SER A 56 0.48 -6.55 8.22
C SER A 56 -0.42 -7.62 7.65
N HIS A 57 -1.73 -7.35 7.53
CA HIS A 57 -2.69 -8.31 6.98
C HIS A 57 -2.35 -8.67 5.53
N CYS A 58 -2.16 -7.67 4.67
CA CYS A 58 -1.84 -7.91 3.26
C CYS A 58 -0.51 -8.66 3.07
N ALA A 59 0.52 -8.39 3.89
CA ALA A 59 1.78 -9.11 3.82
C ALA A 59 1.63 -10.61 4.16
N VAL A 60 0.82 -10.92 5.17
CA VAL A 60 0.54 -12.31 5.55
C VAL A 60 -0.26 -13.03 4.47
N ASP A 61 -1.35 -12.43 4.00
CA ASP A 61 -2.23 -13.05 2.99
C ASP A 61 -1.50 -13.25 1.66
N LEU A 62 -0.75 -12.25 1.22
CA LEU A 62 0.03 -12.36 -0.01
C LEU A 62 1.08 -13.47 0.09
N SER A 63 1.74 -13.63 1.25
CA SER A 63 2.73 -14.69 1.44
C SER A 63 2.10 -16.06 1.61
N LYS A 64 1.12 -16.18 2.53
CA LYS A 64 0.52 -17.45 2.91
C LYS A 64 -0.43 -17.99 1.85
N ASN A 65 -1.31 -17.14 1.32
CA ASN A 65 -2.43 -17.58 0.48
C ASN A 65 -2.11 -17.46 -1.01
N ALA A 66 -1.44 -16.37 -1.43
CA ALA A 66 -1.08 -16.13 -2.82
C ALA A 66 0.33 -16.63 -3.21
N GLY A 67 1.14 -17.06 -2.24
CA GLY A 67 2.50 -17.58 -2.48
C GLY A 67 3.51 -16.51 -2.93
N ILE A 68 3.17 -15.24 -2.85
CA ILE A 68 4.05 -14.10 -3.19
C ILE A 68 4.86 -13.68 -1.96
N ARG A 69 6.17 -13.71 -2.04
CA ARG A 69 7.04 -13.31 -0.92
C ARG A 69 6.82 -11.85 -0.54
N SER A 70 6.32 -11.61 0.67
CA SER A 70 6.04 -10.27 1.17
C SER A 70 6.33 -10.12 2.66
N ILE A 71 6.65 -8.90 3.07
CA ILE A 71 6.95 -8.53 4.46
C ILE A 71 6.33 -7.18 4.81
N ASN A 72 6.30 -6.88 6.10
CA ASN A 72 6.05 -5.54 6.64
C ASN A 72 7.06 -5.25 7.75
N PHE A 73 7.10 -4.00 8.25
CA PHE A 73 8.02 -3.57 9.28
C PHE A 73 7.34 -3.30 10.64
N ASN A 74 6.19 -3.92 10.90
CA ASN A 74 5.40 -3.65 12.10
C ASN A 74 5.88 -4.46 13.33
N GLU A 75 7.18 -4.45 13.57
CA GLU A 75 7.80 -4.98 14.77
C GLU A 75 8.09 -3.86 15.76
N ALA A 76 7.66 -4.02 17.00
CA ALA A 76 7.74 -2.94 18.01
C ALA A 76 9.18 -2.55 18.34
N ASP A 77 10.07 -3.51 18.45
CA ASP A 77 11.49 -3.28 18.71
C ASP A 77 12.20 -2.62 17.52
N LEU A 78 11.92 -3.04 16.30
CA LEU A 78 12.45 -2.41 15.09
C LEU A 78 12.03 -0.94 15.00
N ILE A 79 10.73 -0.65 15.16
CA ILE A 79 10.19 0.72 15.09
C ILE A 79 10.81 1.58 16.19
N THR A 80 10.80 1.09 17.44
CA THR A 80 11.27 1.87 18.58
C THR A 80 12.78 2.11 18.54
N CYS A 81 13.58 1.13 18.15
CA CYS A 81 15.01 1.26 17.98
C CYS A 81 15.34 2.29 16.89
N LEU A 82 14.82 2.11 15.68
CA LEU A 82 15.12 3.02 14.57
C LEU A 82 14.56 4.43 14.79
N ALA A 83 13.38 4.56 15.40
CA ALA A 83 12.82 5.86 15.74
C ALA A 83 13.61 6.58 16.83
N ASN A 84 14.11 5.86 17.85
CA ASN A 84 14.95 6.43 18.88
C ASN A 84 16.30 6.92 18.33
N ASP A 85 16.93 6.15 17.45
CA ASP A 85 18.29 6.41 17.00
C ASP A 85 18.36 7.39 15.81
N ARG A 86 17.31 7.42 14.97
CA ARG A 86 17.29 8.17 13.71
C ARG A 86 16.14 9.15 13.55
N GLY A 87 15.23 9.20 14.53
CA GLY A 87 13.98 9.97 14.49
C GLY A 87 12.85 9.21 13.79
N TYR A 88 11.62 9.43 14.27
CA TYR A 88 10.42 8.77 13.73
C TYR A 88 10.20 9.06 12.24
N GLU A 89 10.62 10.21 11.76
CA GLU A 89 10.55 10.60 10.35
C GLU A 89 11.45 9.77 9.43
N ASN A 90 12.42 9.05 9.97
CA ASN A 90 13.40 8.30 9.19
C ASN A 90 13.29 6.77 9.37
N TRP A 91 12.56 6.27 10.38
CA TRP A 91 12.57 4.85 10.72
C TRP A 91 12.22 3.93 9.55
N VAL A 92 11.27 4.32 8.69
CA VAL A 92 10.90 3.52 7.50
C VAL A 92 12.07 3.47 6.51
N THR A 93 12.70 4.62 6.27
CA THR A 93 13.88 4.70 5.39
C THR A 93 15.03 3.82 5.91
N GLU A 94 15.27 3.84 7.22
CA GLU A 94 16.31 3.00 7.82
C GLU A 94 15.95 1.50 7.74
N ALA A 95 14.67 1.14 7.96
CA ALA A 95 14.22 -0.23 7.77
C ALA A 95 14.38 -0.69 6.31
N LEU A 96 14.07 0.16 5.33
CA LEU A 96 14.30 -0.15 3.91
C LEU A 96 15.80 -0.36 3.60
N LYS A 97 16.71 0.41 4.20
CA LYS A 97 18.17 0.20 4.04
C LYS A 97 18.63 -1.16 4.54
N LEU A 98 17.98 -1.69 5.58
CA LEU A 98 18.34 -2.98 6.18
C LEU A 98 17.76 -4.19 5.44
N TYR A 99 16.55 -4.05 4.89
CA TYR A 99 15.77 -5.21 4.45
C TYR A 99 15.35 -5.20 2.97
N ALA A 100 15.43 -4.06 2.29
CA ALA A 100 15.03 -3.99 0.88
C ALA A 100 16.19 -4.36 -0.05
N ASP A 101 15.86 -5.13 -1.08
CA ASP A 101 16.75 -5.45 -2.18
C ASP A 101 16.38 -4.68 -3.44
N LYS A 102 17.34 -4.42 -4.31
CA LYS A 102 17.09 -3.78 -5.61
C LYS A 102 16.04 -4.56 -6.41
N GLY A 103 15.00 -3.89 -6.86
CA GLY A 103 13.89 -4.48 -7.60
C GLY A 103 12.70 -4.90 -6.74
N ASP A 104 12.78 -4.75 -5.40
CA ASP A 104 11.61 -4.94 -4.54
C ASP A 104 10.54 -3.88 -4.82
N VAL A 105 9.29 -4.25 -4.62
CA VAL A 105 8.15 -3.32 -4.62
C VAL A 105 7.86 -2.86 -3.21
N VAL A 106 7.86 -1.55 -2.99
CA VAL A 106 7.50 -0.93 -1.71
C VAL A 106 6.13 -0.28 -1.82
N VAL A 107 5.17 -0.80 -1.07
CA VAL A 107 3.79 -0.31 -1.00
C VAL A 107 3.63 0.60 0.20
N LEU A 108 3.57 1.91 -0.03
CA LEU A 108 3.35 2.91 1.02
C LEU A 108 1.88 3.27 1.13
N ILE A 109 1.27 2.95 2.28
CA ILE A 109 -0.16 3.19 2.55
C ILE A 109 -0.30 4.41 3.44
N SER A 110 -0.87 5.51 2.91
CA SER A 110 -1.08 6.75 3.67
C SER A 110 -2.24 7.57 3.11
N SER A 111 -3.38 7.58 3.80
CA SER A 111 -4.59 8.30 3.37
C SER A 111 -4.32 9.78 3.08
N SER A 112 -3.61 10.49 3.94
CA SER A 112 -3.28 11.91 3.75
C SER A 112 -2.06 12.15 2.87
N GLY A 113 -1.15 11.19 2.78
CA GLY A 113 0.13 11.32 2.09
C GLY A 113 1.09 12.34 2.71
N ARG A 114 0.81 12.82 3.94
CA ARG A 114 1.58 13.91 4.58
C ARG A 114 2.52 13.42 5.68
N SER A 115 2.50 12.15 6.03
CA SER A 115 3.38 11.57 7.04
C SER A 115 4.83 11.64 6.55
N ILE A 116 5.69 12.30 7.32
CA ILE A 116 7.07 12.61 6.92
C ILE A 116 7.87 11.32 6.71
N ASN A 117 7.68 10.29 7.55
CA ASN A 117 8.31 8.99 7.40
C ASN A 117 7.94 8.31 6.06
N MET A 118 6.68 8.42 5.60
CA MET A 118 6.26 7.90 4.29
C MET A 118 6.87 8.71 3.14
N MET A 119 6.95 10.03 3.26
CA MET A 119 7.56 10.89 2.25
C MET A 119 9.07 10.65 2.12
N ASN A 120 9.77 10.44 3.23
CA ASN A 120 11.20 10.12 3.23
C ASN A 120 11.45 8.73 2.63
N ALA A 121 10.60 7.74 2.96
CA ALA A 121 10.65 6.41 2.36
C ALA A 121 10.43 6.45 0.84
N ALA A 122 9.44 7.21 0.36
CA ALA A 122 9.19 7.37 -1.08
C ALA A 122 10.39 7.97 -1.82
N LYS A 123 11.02 9.00 -1.26
CA LYS A 123 12.26 9.57 -1.82
C LYS A 123 13.38 8.53 -1.88
N TYR A 124 13.54 7.75 -0.82
CA TYR A 124 14.55 6.68 -0.77
C TYR A 124 14.29 5.63 -1.86
N CYS A 125 13.05 5.18 -2.03
CA CYS A 125 12.69 4.22 -3.09
C CYS A 125 13.11 4.74 -4.47
N ASN A 126 12.76 6.00 -4.79
CA ASN A 126 13.09 6.63 -6.07
C ASN A 126 14.59 6.80 -6.34
N GLN A 127 15.43 6.79 -5.29
CA GLN A 127 16.88 6.95 -5.39
C GLN A 127 17.63 5.61 -5.40
N ASN A 128 16.98 4.49 -5.04
CA ASN A 128 17.66 3.22 -4.77
C ASN A 128 17.15 2.03 -5.61
N SER A 129 16.55 2.27 -6.75
CA SER A 129 16.07 1.22 -7.67
C SER A 129 15.02 0.28 -7.02
N LEU A 130 14.20 0.82 -6.11
CA LEU A 130 13.02 0.18 -5.58
C LEU A 130 11.81 0.62 -6.39
N VAL A 131 10.86 -0.27 -6.64
CA VAL A 131 9.62 0.09 -7.29
C VAL A 131 8.65 0.66 -6.27
N LEU A 132 8.25 1.91 -6.42
CA LEU A 132 7.34 2.58 -5.49
C LEU A 132 5.89 2.41 -5.94
N MET A 133 5.07 1.82 -5.09
CA MET A 133 3.60 1.85 -5.17
C MET A 133 3.03 2.65 -4.00
N THR A 134 2.01 3.46 -4.25
CA THR A 134 1.36 4.24 -3.18
C THR A 134 -0.14 3.97 -3.12
N VAL A 135 -0.69 3.97 -1.91
CA VAL A 135 -2.13 3.80 -1.65
C VAL A 135 -2.58 5.01 -0.84
N THR A 136 -3.39 5.88 -1.44
CA THR A 136 -3.65 7.23 -0.96
C THR A 136 -5.14 7.61 -1.00
N GLY A 137 -5.48 8.72 -0.36
CA GLY A 137 -6.84 9.26 -0.34
C GLY A 137 -6.86 10.79 -0.23
N MET A 138 -7.96 11.33 0.24
CA MET A 138 -8.18 12.74 0.54
C MET A 138 -8.00 13.66 -0.68
N ASP A 139 -7.01 14.53 -0.64
CA ASP A 139 -6.77 15.53 -1.69
C ASP A 139 -6.29 14.84 -2.99
N LYS A 140 -6.84 15.26 -4.12
CA LYS A 140 -6.42 14.79 -5.44
C LYS A 140 -4.92 15.09 -5.69
N ARG A 141 -4.41 16.16 -5.07
CA ARG A 141 -2.99 16.56 -5.05
C ARG A 141 -2.26 16.00 -3.84
N ASN A 142 -2.55 14.76 -3.46
CA ASN A 142 -1.90 14.08 -2.35
C ASN A 142 -0.37 14.03 -2.59
N PRO A 143 0.46 14.54 -1.64
CA PRO A 143 1.91 14.67 -1.88
C PRO A 143 2.62 13.32 -2.04
N LEU A 144 2.15 12.25 -1.40
CA LEU A 144 2.74 10.92 -1.57
C LEU A 144 2.42 10.34 -2.96
N LYS A 145 1.21 10.58 -3.48
CA LYS A 145 0.83 10.21 -4.85
C LYS A 145 1.80 10.78 -5.88
N SER A 146 2.19 12.05 -5.73
CA SER A 146 3.10 12.74 -6.65
C SER A 146 4.54 12.21 -6.61
N GLN A 147 4.91 11.32 -5.68
CA GLN A 147 6.24 10.71 -5.66
C GLN A 147 6.38 9.59 -6.70
N ASN A 148 5.29 9.00 -7.17
CA ASN A 148 5.32 7.98 -8.21
C ASN A 148 5.70 8.56 -9.59
N ASP A 149 5.49 9.85 -9.82
CA ASP A 149 5.75 10.53 -11.08
C ASP A 149 7.25 10.61 -11.46
N LYS A 150 8.15 10.05 -10.65
CA LYS A 150 9.60 10.14 -10.78
C LYS A 150 10.33 8.81 -11.07
N GLY A 151 9.59 7.71 -11.16
CA GLY A 151 10.13 6.36 -11.40
C GLY A 151 10.16 5.94 -12.86
N SER A 152 10.81 4.80 -13.16
CA SER A 152 10.87 4.20 -14.51
C SER A 152 9.55 3.59 -15.00
N TYR A 153 8.55 3.48 -14.14
CA TYR A 153 7.16 3.32 -14.53
C TYR A 153 6.57 4.72 -14.60
N THR A 154 6.17 5.13 -15.78
CA THR A 154 5.45 6.37 -15.97
C THR A 154 4.16 6.25 -15.16
N ASP A 155 4.15 6.95 -14.00
CA ASP A 155 2.97 7.55 -13.51
C ASP A 155 2.14 6.98 -12.38
N SER A 156 1.25 7.81 -12.11
CA SER A 156 -0.12 7.68 -11.57
C SER A 156 -0.70 6.24 -11.57
N ASP A 157 -0.17 5.33 -12.36
CA ASP A 157 -0.67 3.96 -12.52
C ASP A 157 -0.39 3.07 -11.31
N LEU A 158 0.73 3.26 -10.61
CA LEU A 158 1.05 2.57 -9.36
C LEU A 158 0.51 3.30 -8.11
N ASN A 159 -0.52 4.14 -8.27
CA ASN A 159 -1.24 4.75 -7.17
C ASN A 159 -2.70 4.32 -7.15
N LEU A 160 -3.16 3.80 -6.02
CA LEU A 160 -4.57 3.58 -5.71
C LEU A 160 -5.06 4.76 -4.85
N TRP A 161 -5.90 5.64 -5.43
CA TRP A 161 -6.39 6.83 -4.75
C TRP A 161 -7.90 6.77 -4.50
N VAL A 162 -8.31 7.04 -3.25
CA VAL A 162 -9.72 7.08 -2.82
C VAL A 162 -10.20 8.52 -2.71
N ASN A 163 -11.23 8.86 -3.46
CA ASN A 163 -11.86 10.19 -3.43
C ASN A 163 -12.81 10.33 -2.24
N SER A 164 -12.28 10.41 -1.03
CA SER A 164 -13.03 10.67 0.20
C SER A 164 -12.18 11.46 1.18
N LYS A 165 -12.82 12.11 2.17
CA LYS A 165 -12.16 12.76 3.32
C LYS A 165 -12.38 11.99 4.62
N ALA A 166 -13.16 10.92 4.59
CA ALA A 166 -13.48 10.09 5.74
C ALA A 166 -12.40 9.00 5.91
N TYR A 167 -11.55 9.14 6.94
CA TYR A 167 -10.42 8.23 7.17
C TYR A 167 -10.83 6.75 7.14
N ASN A 168 -11.83 6.38 7.92
CA ASN A 168 -12.24 4.97 8.03
C ASN A 168 -12.74 4.42 6.69
N LEU A 169 -13.47 5.20 5.90
CA LEU A 169 -13.91 4.78 4.56
C LEU A 169 -12.73 4.63 3.61
N ILE A 170 -11.78 5.55 3.64
CA ILE A 170 -10.57 5.46 2.84
C ILE A 170 -9.80 4.17 3.19
N GLU A 171 -9.57 3.92 4.48
CA GLU A 171 -8.84 2.75 4.95
C GLU A 171 -9.54 1.44 4.58
N MET A 172 -10.86 1.37 4.69
CA MET A 172 -11.62 0.19 4.28
C MET A 172 -11.54 -0.07 2.77
N VAL A 173 -11.57 0.98 1.93
CA VAL A 173 -11.42 0.85 0.49
C VAL A 173 -9.99 0.44 0.11
N HIS A 174 -8.97 1.00 0.77
CA HIS A 174 -7.58 0.58 0.60
C HIS A 174 -7.42 -0.92 0.86
N HIS A 175 -7.97 -1.38 2.00
CA HIS A 175 -7.89 -2.78 2.38
C HIS A 175 -8.62 -3.68 1.38
N PHE A 176 -9.84 -3.29 0.99
CA PHE A 176 -10.63 -3.98 -0.03
C PHE A 176 -9.85 -4.16 -1.35
N TRP A 177 -9.21 -3.11 -1.87
CA TRP A 177 -8.44 -3.20 -3.11
C TRP A 177 -7.20 -4.09 -2.98
N LEU A 178 -6.46 -3.97 -1.87
CA LEU A 178 -5.26 -4.77 -1.63
C LEU A 178 -5.57 -6.26 -1.47
N LEU A 179 -6.66 -6.60 -0.77
CA LEU A 179 -7.13 -7.99 -0.66
C LEU A 179 -7.69 -8.50 -2.00
N CYS A 180 -8.37 -7.66 -2.77
CA CYS A 180 -8.80 -8.02 -4.13
C CYS A 180 -7.62 -8.42 -5.02
N ILE A 181 -6.48 -7.72 -4.94
CA ILE A 181 -5.26 -8.10 -5.66
C ILE A 181 -4.77 -9.48 -5.20
N CYS A 182 -4.81 -9.76 -3.90
CA CYS A 182 -4.45 -11.07 -3.35
C CYS A 182 -5.34 -12.18 -3.94
N ASP A 183 -6.66 -12.00 -3.90
CA ASP A 183 -7.63 -12.95 -4.45
C ASP A 183 -7.50 -13.13 -5.97
N MET A 184 -7.17 -12.07 -6.69
CA MET A 184 -6.87 -12.13 -8.14
C MET A 184 -5.63 -13.00 -8.43
N ILE A 185 -4.60 -12.95 -7.61
CA ILE A 185 -3.41 -13.80 -7.74
C ILE A 185 -3.75 -15.27 -7.44
N ILE A 186 -4.56 -15.51 -6.40
CA ILE A 186 -5.08 -16.85 -6.04
C ILE A 186 -6.01 -17.39 -7.13
N GLY A 187 -6.70 -16.50 -7.85
CA GLY A 187 -7.67 -16.84 -8.91
C GLY A 187 -9.08 -17.16 -8.40
N LYS A 188 -9.36 -16.94 -7.11
CA LYS A 188 -10.68 -17.15 -6.49
C LYS A 188 -10.77 -16.43 -5.15
N ALA A 189 -11.97 -15.99 -4.76
CA ALA A 189 -12.24 -15.36 -3.47
C ALA A 189 -12.54 -16.38 -2.35
N GLU A 190 -12.94 -17.59 -2.69
CA GLU A 190 -13.23 -18.66 -1.72
C GLU A 190 -12.09 -19.68 -1.71
N TYR A 191 -11.38 -19.79 -0.59
CA TYR A 191 -10.31 -20.77 -0.38
C TYR A 191 -10.26 -21.21 1.09
N SER A 192 -9.81 -22.46 1.32
CA SER A 192 -9.54 -22.96 2.67
C SER A 192 -8.21 -22.42 3.18
N ALA A 193 -8.22 -21.86 4.38
CA ALA A 193 -7.03 -21.33 5.05
C ALA A 193 -6.14 -22.44 5.63
#